data_ce8df6ce23768456a57eff3544e0e444
#
_entry.id   ce8df6ce23768456a57eff3544e0e444
#
_cell.length_a   1.000
_cell.length_b   1.000
_cell.length_c   1.000
_cell.angle_alpha   90.00
_cell.angle_beta   90.00
_cell.angle_gamma   90.00
#
_symmetry.space_group_name_H-M   'P 1'
#
loop_
_entity.id
_entity.type
_entity.pdbx_description
1 polymer ?
#
loop_
_entity_poly.entity_id
_entity_poly.type
_entity_poly.pdbx_seq_one_letter_code
_entity_poly.pdbx_strand_id
1 'polypeptide(L)'
;MAKQKVRATRHNGRKGENGVFKAGHNDRSFDVDAAEHIDSIRSFMNVYWDMYQGYNIVGADGVRPEKRFSFEEIEKAFYCSQFGDSLDAQTERHIKSRHKDRIRTMDQIREDPKTCPEETVYQLGTKDGHEDPALFVQVVAELVEEFMKRFGSNVQVLDWALHMDEATPHIHERHVFFADDGYGMYFPKQEKACEALGFERPNPEKKSNKFNNAKMVFDEEVRKLYIEIAEKYGVVIEKIPLEGKKHLEKNDYILAKQAEEIANNEDRLQSLELKIEDIENFSEEVAKVAYEKACEVVAEEVRAMTIEEDVGIVEAYKGRVEFDKAGIKKGNKPFAIKILERVVELLKRGKGAISKKIEKALTDPASKKKNTDEIAGIAKASVLAKLKEQKEQVALAEQQREQTPVKKK
;
A
#
# COMPACT_ATOMS: atom_id res chain seq x y z
N MET A 1 8.10 -32.89 17.32
CA MET A 1 7.06 -31.99 16.78
C MET A 1 7.26 -31.88 15.27
N ALA A 2 6.22 -31.96 14.46
CA ALA A 2 6.35 -31.75 13.01
C ALA A 2 6.77 -30.29 12.77
N LYS A 3 7.79 -30.06 11.89
CA LYS A 3 8.20 -28.71 11.52
C LYS A 3 7.02 -28.00 10.85
N GLN A 4 6.82 -26.73 11.19
CA GLN A 4 5.81 -25.89 10.57
C GLN A 4 6.12 -25.74 9.09
N LYS A 5 5.12 -25.85 8.23
CA LYS A 5 5.26 -25.53 6.81
C LYS A 5 5.18 -24.02 6.64
N VAL A 6 6.11 -23.45 5.89
CA VAL A 6 6.14 -22.01 5.63
C VAL A 6 6.06 -21.71 4.14
N ARG A 7 5.54 -20.56 3.80
CA ARG A 7 5.46 -20.08 2.43
C ARG A 7 6.76 -19.37 2.05
N ALA A 8 7.41 -19.80 0.95
CA ALA A 8 8.52 -19.07 0.35
C ALA A 8 7.98 -18.04 -0.65
N THR A 9 8.20 -16.77 -0.39
CA THR A 9 7.76 -15.67 -1.24
C THR A 9 8.97 -14.97 -1.85
N ARG A 10 8.90 -14.68 -3.14
CA ARG A 10 9.84 -13.86 -3.89
C ARG A 10 9.05 -12.91 -4.79
N HIS A 11 9.20 -11.61 -4.56
CA HIS A 11 8.64 -10.55 -5.38
C HIS A 11 9.75 -9.67 -5.88
N ASN A 12 9.73 -9.29 -7.15
CA ASN A 12 10.72 -8.40 -7.72
C ASN A 12 10.09 -7.31 -8.58
N GLY A 13 10.77 -6.17 -8.67
CA GLY A 13 10.33 -5.02 -9.43
C GLY A 13 11.35 -3.89 -9.42
N ARG A 14 11.05 -2.85 -10.17
CA ARG A 14 11.91 -1.65 -10.27
C ARG A 14 11.21 -0.37 -9.84
N LYS A 15 9.88 -0.38 -9.84
CA LYS A 15 9.07 0.79 -9.52
C LYS A 15 7.72 0.39 -8.94
N GLY A 16 7.22 1.24 -8.06
CA GLY A 16 5.87 1.23 -7.54
C GLY A 16 5.06 2.45 -7.99
N GLU A 17 4.01 2.75 -7.30
CA GLU A 17 3.15 3.92 -7.55
C GLU A 17 3.92 5.25 -7.43
N ASN A 18 4.87 5.32 -6.52
CA ASN A 18 5.67 6.53 -6.25
C ASN A 18 6.96 6.64 -7.09
N GLY A 19 7.08 5.86 -8.15
CA GLY A 19 8.25 5.85 -9.02
C GLY A 19 9.22 4.71 -8.75
N VAL A 20 10.50 4.90 -9.10
CA VAL A 20 11.57 3.91 -8.93
C VAL A 20 11.84 3.65 -7.44
N PHE A 21 12.05 2.38 -7.06
CA PHE A 21 12.42 2.02 -5.71
C PHE A 21 13.78 2.62 -5.34
N LYS A 22 13.87 3.17 -4.14
CA LYS A 22 15.08 3.84 -3.65
C LYS A 22 15.77 2.98 -2.59
N ALA A 23 17.08 2.85 -2.71
CA ALA A 23 17.90 2.09 -1.77
C ALA A 23 17.81 2.60 -0.32
N GLY A 24 17.57 3.90 -0.13
CA GLY A 24 17.45 4.52 1.19
C GLY A 24 16.29 3.96 2.05
N HIS A 25 15.27 3.34 1.45
CA HIS A 25 14.26 2.60 2.20
C HIS A 25 14.87 1.35 2.86
N ASN A 26 15.71 0.64 2.12
CA ASN A 26 16.23 -0.65 2.54
C ASN A 26 17.28 -0.50 3.65
N ASP A 27 18.11 0.55 3.57
CA ASP A 27 19.12 0.82 4.59
C ASP A 27 18.69 1.77 5.69
N ARG A 28 17.39 2.16 5.72
CA ARG A 28 16.81 3.08 6.70
C ARG A 28 17.48 4.46 6.71
N SER A 29 17.95 4.94 5.54
CA SER A 29 18.54 6.29 5.39
C SER A 29 17.47 7.39 5.31
N PHE A 30 16.43 7.31 6.15
CA PHE A 30 15.35 8.28 6.27
C PHE A 30 14.87 8.36 7.73
N ASP A 31 13.98 9.28 8.03
CA ASP A 31 13.38 9.40 9.37
C ASP A 31 12.43 8.23 9.64
N VAL A 32 12.94 7.22 10.33
CA VAL A 32 12.22 5.98 10.67
C VAL A 32 11.07 6.24 11.63
N ASP A 33 11.20 7.22 12.52
CA ASP A 33 10.18 7.55 13.53
C ASP A 33 8.93 8.18 12.90
N ALA A 34 9.06 8.70 11.69
CA ALA A 34 7.92 9.20 10.90
C ALA A 34 7.14 8.11 10.13
N ALA A 35 7.62 6.86 10.15
CA ALA A 35 7.05 5.76 9.37
C ALA A 35 6.17 4.86 10.25
N GLU A 36 4.85 4.97 10.13
CA GLU A 36 3.87 4.24 10.97
C GLU A 36 3.98 2.70 10.93
N HIS A 37 4.58 2.13 9.87
CA HIS A 37 4.70 0.68 9.69
C HIS A 37 6.02 0.11 10.23
N ILE A 38 6.94 0.96 10.71
CA ILE A 38 8.26 0.58 11.22
C ILE A 38 8.28 0.74 12.73
N ASP A 39 8.72 -0.31 13.41
CA ASP A 39 8.99 -0.29 14.85
C ASP A 39 10.46 0.11 15.06
N SER A 40 10.72 1.40 15.27
CA SER A 40 12.07 1.94 15.45
C SER A 40 12.84 1.29 16.61
N ILE A 41 12.12 0.79 17.64
CA ILE A 41 12.73 0.06 18.76
C ILE A 41 13.36 -1.26 18.29
N ARG A 42 12.87 -1.87 17.22
CA ARG A 42 13.38 -3.14 16.67
C ARG A 42 14.41 -2.95 15.56
N SER A 43 14.63 -1.73 15.07
CA SER A 43 15.53 -1.46 13.94
C SER A 43 16.99 -1.87 14.20
N PHE A 44 17.42 -1.99 15.48
CA PHE A 44 18.74 -2.53 15.81
C PHE A 44 18.92 -4.02 15.47
N MET A 45 17.82 -4.74 15.23
CA MET A 45 17.84 -6.15 14.82
C MET A 45 18.01 -6.33 13.30
N ASN A 46 17.93 -5.25 12.54
CA ASN A 46 18.09 -5.28 11.09
C ASN A 46 19.53 -5.66 10.73
N VAL A 47 19.68 -6.46 9.67
CA VAL A 47 20.99 -6.87 9.13
C VAL A 47 21.13 -6.26 7.74
N TYR A 48 22.30 -5.68 7.48
CA TYR A 48 22.61 -5.03 6.22
C TYR A 48 23.87 -5.61 5.62
N TRP A 49 23.90 -5.77 4.32
CA TRP A 49 25.07 -6.21 3.56
C TRP A 49 25.15 -5.39 2.25
N ASP A 50 26.35 -5.03 1.86
CA ASP A 50 26.63 -4.49 0.55
C ASP A 50 27.92 -5.05 -0.05
N MET A 51 28.05 -4.97 -1.37
CA MET A 51 29.13 -5.60 -2.12
C MET A 51 30.53 -5.05 -1.82
N TYR A 52 30.63 -3.82 -1.29
CA TYR A 52 31.94 -3.19 -1.02
C TYR A 52 32.35 -3.30 0.44
N GLN A 53 31.43 -3.21 1.37
CA GLN A 53 31.70 -3.15 2.81
C GLN A 53 31.39 -4.47 3.53
N GLY A 54 30.66 -5.38 2.87
CA GLY A 54 30.18 -6.62 3.46
C GLY A 54 29.07 -6.39 4.49
N TYR A 55 29.03 -7.24 5.53
CA TYR A 55 28.01 -7.13 6.58
C TYR A 55 28.17 -5.86 7.41
N ASN A 56 27.06 -5.18 7.56
CA ASN A 56 26.90 -4.06 8.46
C ASN A 56 26.01 -4.47 9.62
N ILE A 57 26.62 -4.80 10.74
CA ILE A 57 25.93 -5.09 11.99
C ILE A 57 25.74 -3.76 12.71
N VAL A 58 24.48 -3.40 12.97
CA VAL A 58 24.16 -2.30 13.87
C VAL A 58 24.67 -2.65 15.25
N GLY A 59 25.36 -1.73 15.94
CA GLY A 59 25.84 -1.95 17.29
C GLY A 59 24.70 -2.22 18.27
N ALA A 60 25.00 -2.77 19.44
CA ALA A 60 24.02 -3.03 20.49
C ALA A 60 23.29 -1.77 20.99
N ASP A 61 23.77 -0.60 20.62
CA ASP A 61 23.19 0.74 20.87
C ASP A 61 22.23 1.21 19.75
N GLY A 62 22.00 0.39 18.73
CA GLY A 62 21.13 0.75 17.59
C GLY A 62 21.76 1.76 16.62
N VAL A 63 23.03 2.13 16.83
CA VAL A 63 23.72 3.15 16.02
C VAL A 63 24.54 2.47 14.93
N ARG A 64 24.36 2.92 13.68
CA ARG A 64 25.28 2.54 12.59
C ARG A 64 26.65 3.19 12.83
N PRO A 65 27.74 2.51 12.48
CA PRO A 65 29.04 3.16 12.48
C PRO A 65 29.02 4.39 11.57
N GLU A 66 29.39 5.55 12.09
CA GLU A 66 29.36 6.88 11.42
C GLU A 66 30.12 6.95 10.06
N LYS A 67 30.85 5.91 9.67
CA LYS A 67 31.73 5.89 8.50
C LYS A 67 31.29 4.94 7.40
N ARG A 68 30.05 4.48 7.39
CA ARG A 68 29.56 3.61 6.32
C ARG A 68 28.84 4.38 5.23
N PHE A 69 29.14 4.02 3.99
CA PHE A 69 28.37 4.49 2.85
C PHE A 69 26.94 3.92 2.90
N SER A 70 25.99 4.73 2.53
CA SER A 70 24.60 4.30 2.34
C SER A 70 24.49 3.38 1.12
N PHE A 71 23.43 2.60 1.04
CA PHE A 71 23.16 1.78 -0.16
C PHE A 71 23.05 2.62 -1.42
N GLU A 72 22.52 3.84 -1.33
CA GLU A 72 22.48 4.77 -2.45
C GLU A 72 23.88 5.16 -2.95
N GLU A 73 24.83 5.40 -2.04
CA GLU A 73 26.22 5.69 -2.39
C GLU A 73 26.92 4.46 -2.97
N ILE A 74 26.64 3.26 -2.45
CA ILE A 74 27.15 1.98 -3.00
C ILE A 74 26.67 1.78 -4.44
N GLU A 75 25.38 1.90 -4.68
CA GLU A 75 24.81 1.80 -6.03
C GLU A 75 25.41 2.83 -6.98
N LYS A 76 25.54 4.06 -6.54
CA LYS A 76 26.14 5.15 -7.35
C LYS A 76 27.58 4.84 -7.68
N ALA A 77 28.38 4.38 -6.71
CA ALA A 77 29.78 4.01 -6.94
C ALA A 77 29.89 2.86 -7.95
N PHE A 78 29.05 1.83 -7.83
CA PHE A 78 29.01 0.73 -8.78
C PHE A 78 28.66 1.21 -10.20
N TYR A 79 27.60 1.99 -10.34
CA TYR A 79 27.17 2.50 -11.65
C TYR A 79 28.25 3.36 -12.31
N CYS A 80 28.90 4.24 -11.55
CA CYS A 80 30.01 5.05 -12.06
C CYS A 80 31.21 4.19 -12.49
N SER A 81 31.60 3.20 -11.69
CA SER A 81 32.74 2.34 -11.99
C SER A 81 32.48 1.38 -13.14
N GLN A 82 31.27 0.83 -13.23
CA GLN A 82 30.95 -0.23 -14.21
C GLN A 82 30.48 0.34 -15.55
N PHE A 83 29.76 1.47 -15.54
CA PHE A 83 29.09 2.00 -16.74
C PHE A 83 29.59 3.40 -17.15
N GLY A 84 30.54 4.00 -16.42
CA GLY A 84 31.04 5.35 -16.69
C GLY A 84 31.60 5.48 -18.10
N ASP A 85 32.55 4.63 -18.49
CA ASP A 85 33.16 4.65 -19.79
C ASP A 85 32.15 4.44 -20.95
N SER A 86 31.17 3.55 -20.75
CA SER A 86 30.12 3.33 -21.73
C SER A 86 29.22 4.54 -21.88
N LEU A 87 28.88 5.22 -20.77
CA LEU A 87 28.08 6.44 -20.79
C LEU A 87 28.79 7.60 -21.46
N ASP A 88 30.09 7.75 -21.19
CA ASP A 88 30.94 8.78 -21.81
C ASP A 88 31.05 8.56 -23.32
N ALA A 89 31.36 7.35 -23.76
CA ALA A 89 31.40 6.99 -25.16
C ALA A 89 30.02 7.16 -25.85
N GLN A 90 28.91 6.87 -25.13
CA GLN A 90 27.56 7.12 -25.63
C GLN A 90 27.28 8.61 -25.78
N THR A 91 27.71 9.41 -24.81
CA THR A 91 27.60 10.88 -24.83
C THR A 91 28.36 11.47 -26.03
N GLU A 92 29.60 11.03 -26.27
CA GLU A 92 30.36 11.46 -27.44
C GLU A 92 29.67 11.13 -28.77
N ARG A 93 29.11 9.91 -28.89
CA ARG A 93 28.32 9.50 -30.07
C ARG A 93 27.11 10.40 -30.28
N HIS A 94 26.40 10.77 -29.21
CA HIS A 94 25.26 11.69 -29.27
C HIS A 94 25.67 13.11 -29.68
N ILE A 95 26.80 13.61 -29.18
CA ILE A 95 27.35 14.91 -29.59
C ILE A 95 27.71 14.90 -31.08
N LYS A 96 28.44 13.89 -31.54
CA LYS A 96 28.84 13.73 -32.95
C LYS A 96 27.64 13.62 -33.89
N SER A 97 26.60 12.93 -33.48
CA SER A 97 25.35 12.77 -34.25
C SER A 97 24.34 13.90 -34.04
N ARG A 98 24.66 14.95 -33.29
CA ARG A 98 23.82 16.11 -32.97
C ARG A 98 22.57 15.80 -32.20
N HIS A 99 22.52 14.66 -31.48
CA HIS A 99 21.42 14.25 -30.60
C HIS A 99 21.68 14.62 -29.15
N LYS A 100 21.90 15.89 -28.84
CA LYS A 100 22.16 16.38 -27.49
C LYS A 100 21.01 16.13 -26.52
N ASP A 101 19.81 16.02 -27.03
CA ASP A 101 18.57 15.64 -26.30
C ASP A 101 18.60 14.21 -25.67
N ARG A 102 19.53 13.37 -26.14
CA ARG A 102 19.71 11.99 -25.66
C ARG A 102 20.85 11.83 -24.65
N ILE A 103 21.58 12.91 -24.35
CA ILE A 103 22.62 12.87 -23.33
C ILE A 103 22.00 12.74 -21.97
N ARG A 104 22.47 11.79 -21.18
CA ARG A 104 21.99 11.50 -19.82
C ARG A 104 23.15 11.53 -18.84
N THR A 105 22.85 11.83 -17.58
CA THR A 105 23.79 11.69 -16.46
C THR A 105 23.70 10.28 -15.87
N MET A 106 24.68 9.87 -15.05
CA MET A 106 24.66 8.59 -14.37
C MET A 106 23.47 8.50 -13.41
N ASP A 107 23.11 9.57 -12.72
CA ASP A 107 21.92 9.58 -11.84
C ASP A 107 20.64 9.36 -12.64
N GLN A 108 20.51 9.96 -13.82
CA GLN A 108 19.37 9.69 -14.71
C GLN A 108 19.33 8.24 -15.22
N ILE A 109 20.48 7.60 -15.41
CA ILE A 109 20.55 6.17 -15.74
C ILE A 109 20.10 5.32 -14.55
N ARG A 110 20.57 5.65 -13.35
CA ARG A 110 20.25 4.93 -12.11
C ARG A 110 18.77 5.09 -11.68
N GLU A 111 18.14 6.18 -12.05
CA GLU A 111 16.74 6.49 -11.72
C GLU A 111 15.73 6.19 -12.85
N ASP A 112 16.18 5.71 -14.00
CA ASP A 112 15.29 5.33 -15.11
C ASP A 112 14.73 3.91 -14.84
N PRO A 113 13.40 3.68 -14.92
CA PRO A 113 12.78 2.37 -14.69
C PRO A 113 13.31 1.21 -15.54
N LYS A 114 14.00 1.51 -16.65
CA LYS A 114 14.59 0.48 -17.53
C LYS A 114 16.01 0.10 -17.15
N THR A 115 16.71 0.98 -16.46
CA THR A 115 18.15 0.85 -16.20
C THR A 115 18.51 0.93 -14.72
N CYS A 116 17.57 1.27 -13.83
CA CYS A 116 17.77 1.25 -12.38
C CYS A 116 17.98 -0.18 -11.85
N PRO A 117 18.51 -0.32 -10.63
CA PRO A 117 18.52 -1.60 -9.94
C PRO A 117 17.12 -2.19 -9.81
N GLU A 118 17.03 -3.50 -9.92
CA GLU A 118 15.82 -4.25 -9.57
C GLU A 118 15.87 -4.61 -8.10
N GLU A 119 14.76 -4.46 -7.42
CA GLU A 119 14.60 -4.88 -6.04
C GLU A 119 13.84 -6.20 -5.98
N THR A 120 14.34 -7.13 -5.19
CA THR A 120 13.68 -8.39 -4.88
C THR A 120 13.42 -8.49 -3.40
N VAL A 121 12.18 -8.79 -3.02
CA VAL A 121 11.79 -9.06 -1.65
C VAL A 121 11.67 -10.57 -1.45
N TYR A 122 12.44 -11.12 -0.51
CA TYR A 122 12.38 -12.50 -0.08
C TYR A 122 11.73 -12.61 1.28
N GLN A 123 10.94 -13.67 1.51
CA GLN A 123 10.28 -13.93 2.78
C GLN A 123 10.06 -15.43 2.97
N LEU A 124 10.32 -15.95 4.19
CA LEU A 124 10.01 -17.31 4.61
C LEU A 124 8.96 -17.31 5.72
N GLY A 125 7.71 -17.41 5.31
CA GLY A 125 6.55 -17.36 6.20
C GLY A 125 5.61 -16.19 5.94
N THR A 126 4.78 -15.92 6.93
CA THR A 126 3.80 -14.83 6.97
C THR A 126 3.82 -14.18 8.34
N LYS A 127 2.98 -13.15 8.56
CA LYS A 127 2.78 -12.53 9.88
C LYS A 127 2.31 -13.52 10.96
N ASP A 128 1.63 -14.62 10.56
CA ASP A 128 1.06 -15.62 11.45
C ASP A 128 2.05 -16.76 11.79
N GLY A 129 3.20 -16.80 11.11
CA GLY A 129 4.28 -17.73 11.36
C GLY A 129 5.37 -17.65 10.30
N HIS A 130 6.61 -17.54 10.74
CA HIS A 130 7.78 -17.43 9.87
C HIS A 130 8.94 -18.28 10.42
N GLU A 131 9.94 -18.54 9.58
CA GLU A 131 11.18 -19.19 10.02
C GLU A 131 12.01 -18.26 10.91
N ASP A 132 12.98 -18.87 11.62
CA ASP A 132 13.96 -18.13 12.40
C ASP A 132 14.70 -17.13 11.50
N PRO A 133 14.72 -15.83 11.83
CA PRO A 133 15.42 -14.82 11.06
C PRO A 133 16.92 -15.12 10.85
N ALA A 134 17.59 -15.72 11.83
CA ALA A 134 19.01 -16.10 11.70
C ALA A 134 19.20 -17.21 10.64
N LEU A 135 18.28 -18.18 10.57
CA LEU A 135 18.26 -19.18 9.50
C LEU A 135 17.96 -18.53 8.15
N PHE A 136 17.02 -17.58 8.13
CA PHE A 136 16.66 -16.89 6.90
C PHE A 136 17.83 -16.07 6.32
N VAL A 137 18.60 -15.39 7.16
CA VAL A 137 19.86 -14.73 6.75
C VAL A 137 20.82 -15.72 6.11
N GLN A 138 21.01 -16.92 6.69
CA GLN A 138 21.88 -17.95 6.13
C GLN A 138 21.41 -18.43 4.76
N VAL A 139 20.11 -18.64 4.61
CA VAL A 139 19.50 -19.03 3.32
C VAL A 139 19.75 -17.96 2.25
N VAL A 140 19.55 -16.67 2.57
CA VAL A 140 19.75 -15.59 1.61
C VAL A 140 21.22 -15.33 1.34
N ALA A 141 22.09 -15.45 2.34
CA ALA A 141 23.53 -15.32 2.14
C ALA A 141 24.03 -16.38 1.14
N GLU A 142 23.68 -17.66 1.32
CA GLU A 142 24.01 -18.71 0.35
C GLU A 142 23.35 -18.49 -1.01
N LEU A 143 22.10 -17.98 -1.02
CA LEU A 143 21.43 -17.63 -2.27
C LEU A 143 22.21 -16.57 -3.05
N VAL A 144 22.69 -15.52 -2.38
CA VAL A 144 23.48 -14.44 -3.02
C VAL A 144 24.81 -15.01 -3.55
N GLU A 145 25.48 -15.87 -2.79
CA GLU A 145 26.72 -16.52 -3.24
C GLU A 145 26.50 -17.39 -4.50
N GLU A 146 25.51 -18.27 -4.47
CA GLU A 146 25.18 -19.13 -5.63
C GLU A 146 24.64 -18.32 -6.81
N PHE A 147 23.88 -17.25 -6.54
CA PHE A 147 23.40 -16.32 -7.56
C PHE A 147 24.58 -15.62 -8.26
N MET A 148 25.51 -15.07 -7.51
CA MET A 148 26.70 -14.42 -8.07
C MET A 148 27.60 -15.39 -8.82
N LYS A 149 27.74 -16.62 -8.34
CA LYS A 149 28.51 -17.67 -8.99
C LYS A 149 27.88 -18.09 -10.35
N ARG A 150 26.56 -18.18 -10.42
CA ARG A 150 25.85 -18.61 -11.64
C ARG A 150 25.64 -17.46 -12.65
N PHE A 151 25.34 -16.26 -12.16
CA PHE A 151 24.84 -15.16 -12.98
C PHE A 151 25.72 -13.91 -12.92
N GLY A 152 26.77 -13.88 -12.14
CA GLY A 152 27.60 -12.70 -11.90
C GLY A 152 28.32 -12.15 -13.12
N SER A 153 28.37 -12.88 -14.25
CA SER A 153 28.86 -12.35 -15.51
C SER A 153 27.99 -11.22 -16.10
N ASN A 154 26.70 -11.20 -15.76
CA ASN A 154 25.72 -10.28 -16.34
C ASN A 154 24.72 -9.70 -15.31
N VAL A 155 24.85 -10.09 -14.06
CA VAL A 155 24.03 -9.55 -12.95
C VAL A 155 24.93 -9.32 -11.74
N GLN A 156 24.80 -8.17 -11.10
CA GLN A 156 25.53 -7.85 -9.86
C GLN A 156 24.53 -7.54 -8.74
N VAL A 157 24.62 -8.28 -7.63
CA VAL A 157 23.94 -7.93 -6.38
C VAL A 157 24.72 -6.78 -5.74
N LEU A 158 24.04 -5.70 -5.43
CA LEU A 158 24.63 -4.46 -4.91
C LEU A 158 24.57 -4.44 -3.38
N ASP A 159 23.40 -4.69 -2.85
CA ASP A 159 23.11 -4.65 -1.43
C ASP A 159 21.87 -5.49 -1.09
N TRP A 160 21.74 -5.80 0.20
CA TRP A 160 20.50 -6.36 0.75
C TRP A 160 20.35 -6.02 2.25
N ALA A 161 19.12 -5.98 2.71
CA ALA A 161 18.77 -5.72 4.10
C ALA A 161 17.71 -6.70 4.61
N LEU A 162 17.93 -7.30 5.79
CA LEU A 162 16.90 -7.96 6.57
C LEU A 162 16.19 -6.92 7.42
N HIS A 163 14.91 -6.77 7.26
CA HIS A 163 14.05 -5.95 8.09
C HIS A 163 13.38 -6.81 9.17
N MET A 164 13.71 -6.50 10.43
CA MET A 164 13.10 -7.07 11.63
C MET A 164 12.16 -6.10 12.32
N ASP A 165 12.15 -4.87 11.88
CA ASP A 165 11.40 -3.74 12.41
C ASP A 165 10.02 -3.55 11.76
N GLU A 166 9.62 -4.48 10.90
CA GLU A 166 8.28 -4.53 10.30
C GLU A 166 7.49 -5.76 10.78
N ALA A 167 6.23 -5.89 10.31
CA ALA A 167 5.29 -6.92 10.78
C ALA A 167 5.77 -8.37 10.55
N THR A 168 6.55 -8.62 9.52
CA THR A 168 7.09 -9.94 9.19
C THR A 168 8.54 -9.79 8.73
N PRO A 169 9.49 -10.61 9.22
CA PRO A 169 10.87 -10.59 8.73
C PRO A 169 10.93 -10.84 7.22
N HIS A 170 11.58 -9.94 6.50
CA HIS A 170 11.78 -10.04 5.05
C HIS A 170 13.09 -9.38 4.64
N ILE A 171 13.60 -9.80 3.49
CA ILE A 171 14.86 -9.28 2.95
C ILE A 171 14.57 -8.55 1.64
N HIS A 172 15.01 -7.29 1.56
CA HIS A 172 15.15 -6.54 0.33
C HIS A 172 16.54 -6.76 -0.22
N GLU A 173 16.65 -7.25 -1.44
CA GLU A 173 17.89 -7.44 -2.19
C GLU A 173 17.83 -6.60 -3.46
N ARG A 174 18.91 -5.91 -3.80
CA ARG A 174 18.97 -5.07 -4.99
C ARG A 174 20.11 -5.49 -5.89
N HIS A 175 19.78 -5.66 -7.19
CA HIS A 175 20.75 -6.05 -8.21
C HIS A 175 20.54 -5.31 -9.51
N VAL A 176 21.57 -5.31 -10.36
CA VAL A 176 21.53 -4.72 -11.69
C VAL A 176 21.92 -5.73 -12.76
N PHE A 177 21.14 -5.76 -13.84
CA PHE A 177 21.44 -6.53 -15.05
C PHE A 177 22.25 -5.70 -16.01
N PHE A 178 23.31 -6.26 -16.57
CA PHE A 178 24.13 -5.57 -17.57
C PHE A 178 24.57 -6.51 -18.68
N ALA A 179 24.69 -5.96 -19.87
CA ALA A 179 25.18 -6.68 -21.05
C ALA A 179 25.96 -5.73 -21.93
N ASP A 180 26.65 -6.28 -22.93
CA ASP A 180 27.35 -5.52 -23.96
C ASP A 180 26.42 -4.48 -24.60
N ASP A 181 26.90 -3.26 -24.73
CA ASP A 181 26.16 -2.15 -25.34
C ASP A 181 26.13 -2.19 -26.88
N GLY A 182 26.88 -3.10 -27.47
CA GLY A 182 27.11 -3.26 -28.91
C GLY A 182 28.40 -2.61 -29.38
N TYR A 183 29.22 -2.09 -28.46
CA TYR A 183 30.52 -1.46 -28.70
C TYR A 183 31.63 -2.04 -27.81
N GLY A 184 31.39 -3.20 -27.21
CA GLY A 184 32.37 -3.88 -26.36
C GLY A 184 32.43 -3.35 -24.93
N MET A 185 31.43 -2.59 -24.48
CA MET A 185 31.33 -2.07 -23.12
C MET A 185 30.01 -2.53 -22.47
N TYR A 186 30.00 -2.65 -21.16
CA TYR A 186 28.78 -3.01 -20.43
C TYR A 186 27.87 -1.80 -20.17
N PHE A 187 26.56 -2.05 -20.24
CA PHE A 187 25.52 -1.08 -19.90
C PHE A 187 24.29 -1.79 -19.29
N PRO A 188 23.46 -1.14 -18.45
CA PRO A 188 22.28 -1.78 -17.89
C PRO A 188 21.27 -2.19 -18.97
N LYS A 189 21.09 -3.52 -19.15
CA LYS A 189 20.24 -4.12 -20.19
C LYS A 189 19.69 -5.47 -19.71
N GLN A 190 18.54 -5.47 -19.06
CA GLN A 190 17.96 -6.65 -18.43
C GLN A 190 17.73 -7.84 -19.37
N GLU A 191 16.96 -7.65 -20.45
CA GLU A 191 16.64 -8.76 -21.36
C GLU A 191 17.89 -9.35 -22.01
N LYS A 192 18.81 -8.49 -22.48
CA LYS A 192 20.07 -8.94 -23.07
C LYS A 192 20.99 -9.63 -22.08
N ALA A 193 20.99 -9.22 -20.82
CA ALA A 193 21.73 -9.90 -19.76
C ALA A 193 21.20 -11.32 -19.55
N CYS A 194 19.88 -11.48 -19.48
CA CYS A 194 19.27 -12.80 -19.37
C CYS A 194 19.56 -13.68 -20.61
N GLU A 195 19.50 -13.10 -21.82
CA GLU A 195 19.87 -13.80 -23.07
C GLU A 195 21.36 -14.22 -23.06
N ALA A 196 22.26 -13.36 -22.61
CA ALA A 196 23.70 -13.66 -22.49
C ALA A 196 23.99 -14.77 -21.45
N LEU A 197 23.15 -14.90 -20.43
CA LEU A 197 23.19 -15.97 -19.45
C LEU A 197 22.58 -17.30 -19.96
N GLY A 198 22.08 -17.31 -21.22
CA GLY A 198 21.51 -18.51 -21.84
C GLY A 198 20.02 -18.71 -21.58
N PHE A 199 19.33 -17.72 -21.03
CA PHE A 199 17.88 -17.77 -20.85
C PHE A 199 17.17 -17.37 -22.14
N GLU A 200 16.39 -18.27 -22.69
CA GLU A 200 15.57 -18.02 -23.87
C GLU A 200 14.13 -17.68 -23.48
N ARG A 201 13.47 -16.88 -24.31
CA ARG A 201 12.04 -16.61 -24.14
C ARG A 201 11.23 -17.90 -24.29
N PRO A 202 10.13 -18.09 -23.55
CA PRO A 202 9.27 -19.28 -23.65
C PRO A 202 8.81 -19.58 -25.07
N ASN A 203 8.61 -18.55 -25.88
CA ASN A 203 8.28 -18.68 -27.29
C ASN A 203 9.17 -17.74 -28.14
N PRO A 204 10.32 -18.22 -28.65
CA PRO A 204 11.26 -17.39 -29.39
C PRO A 204 10.71 -16.80 -30.70
N GLU A 205 9.75 -17.47 -31.33
CA GLU A 205 9.12 -17.05 -32.59
C GLU A 205 8.16 -15.86 -32.41
N LYS A 206 7.64 -15.64 -31.19
CA LYS A 206 6.76 -14.51 -30.88
C LYS A 206 7.55 -13.29 -30.38
N LYS A 207 6.98 -12.10 -30.58
CA LYS A 207 7.56 -10.86 -30.04
C LYS A 207 7.66 -10.94 -28.51
N SER A 208 8.74 -10.35 -27.96
CA SER A 208 8.89 -10.18 -26.51
C SER A 208 7.75 -9.31 -25.96
N ASN A 209 7.21 -9.74 -24.84
CA ASN A 209 6.21 -9.01 -24.05
C ASN A 209 6.31 -9.44 -22.58
N LYS A 210 5.46 -8.89 -21.70
CA LYS A 210 5.49 -9.20 -20.25
C LYS A 210 5.32 -10.66 -19.88
N PHE A 211 4.78 -11.49 -20.78
CA PHE A 211 4.57 -12.94 -20.59
C PHE A 211 5.46 -13.82 -21.51
N ASN A 212 6.34 -13.21 -22.29
CA ASN A 212 7.23 -13.92 -23.20
C ASN A 212 8.56 -13.17 -23.30
N ASN A 213 9.40 -13.31 -22.30
CA ASN A 213 10.73 -12.67 -22.21
C ASN A 213 11.70 -13.58 -21.45
N ALA A 214 12.99 -13.37 -21.63
CA ALA A 214 14.04 -14.16 -20.99
C ALA A 214 14.07 -13.94 -19.47
N LYS A 215 13.72 -12.73 -19.01
CA LYS A 215 13.66 -12.40 -17.59
C LYS A 215 12.70 -13.30 -16.80
N MET A 216 11.55 -13.67 -17.37
CA MET A 216 10.61 -14.60 -16.71
C MET A 216 11.24 -15.96 -16.42
N VAL A 217 12.03 -16.47 -17.38
CA VAL A 217 12.70 -17.77 -17.22
C VAL A 217 13.81 -17.66 -16.17
N PHE A 218 14.56 -16.57 -16.20
CA PHE A 218 15.53 -16.25 -15.17
C PHE A 218 14.88 -16.18 -13.77
N ASP A 219 13.77 -15.47 -13.64
CA ASP A 219 13.06 -15.34 -12.36
C ASP A 219 12.56 -16.67 -11.81
N GLU A 220 12.11 -17.56 -12.69
CA GLU A 220 11.71 -18.90 -12.28
C GLU A 220 12.90 -19.72 -11.79
N GLU A 221 14.05 -19.62 -12.47
CA GLU A 221 15.26 -20.30 -12.04
C GLU A 221 15.78 -19.81 -10.69
N VAL A 222 15.81 -18.50 -10.48
CA VAL A 222 16.19 -17.91 -9.18
C VAL A 222 15.19 -18.32 -8.09
N ARG A 223 13.91 -18.41 -8.38
CA ARG A 223 12.92 -18.89 -7.42
C ARG A 223 13.14 -20.36 -7.05
N LYS A 224 13.47 -21.22 -8.03
CA LYS A 224 13.82 -22.62 -7.76
C LYS A 224 15.04 -22.71 -6.87
N LEU A 225 16.09 -21.96 -7.20
CA LEU A 225 17.31 -21.91 -6.41
C LEU A 225 17.03 -21.47 -4.97
N TYR A 226 16.19 -20.44 -4.77
CA TYR A 226 15.80 -19.99 -3.44
C TYR A 226 15.09 -21.08 -2.63
N ILE A 227 14.16 -21.81 -3.26
CA ILE A 227 13.44 -22.90 -2.60
C ILE A 227 14.40 -24.07 -2.27
N GLU A 228 15.26 -24.47 -3.21
CA GLU A 228 16.25 -25.53 -3.01
C GLU A 228 17.19 -25.24 -1.85
N ILE A 229 17.69 -24.02 -1.76
CA ILE A 229 18.55 -23.60 -0.64
C ILE A 229 17.76 -23.60 0.67
N ALA A 230 16.54 -23.06 0.71
CA ALA A 230 15.72 -23.08 1.91
C ALA A 230 15.44 -24.52 2.38
N GLU A 231 15.09 -25.44 1.46
CA GLU A 231 14.90 -26.87 1.77
C GLU A 231 16.20 -27.54 2.26
N LYS A 232 17.38 -27.16 1.73
CA LYS A 232 18.70 -27.62 2.21
C LYS A 232 18.94 -27.26 3.67
N TYR A 233 18.51 -26.08 4.11
CA TYR A 233 18.55 -25.66 5.51
C TYR A 233 17.43 -26.29 6.36
N GLY A 234 16.66 -27.20 5.76
CA GLY A 234 15.60 -27.94 6.44
C GLY A 234 14.32 -27.17 6.68
N VAL A 235 14.11 -26.08 5.93
CA VAL A 235 12.82 -25.37 5.86
C VAL A 235 11.81 -26.25 5.14
N VAL A 236 10.64 -26.42 5.71
CA VAL A 236 9.56 -27.18 5.07
C VAL A 236 8.68 -26.20 4.31
N ILE A 237 8.90 -26.13 2.99
CA ILE A 237 8.15 -25.21 2.14
C ILE A 237 6.73 -25.73 1.91
N GLU A 238 5.75 -24.88 2.14
CA GLU A 238 4.38 -25.12 1.72
C GLU A 238 4.32 -25.11 0.19
N LYS A 239 4.34 -26.31 -0.39
CA LYS A 239 4.03 -26.48 -1.82
C LYS A 239 2.52 -26.27 -1.91
N ILE A 240 2.10 -25.05 -2.28
CA ILE A 240 0.70 -24.83 -2.63
C ILE A 240 0.42 -25.79 -3.80
N PRO A 241 -0.38 -26.86 -3.59
CA PRO A 241 -0.75 -27.69 -4.70
C PRO A 241 -1.57 -26.78 -5.63
N LEU A 242 -1.14 -26.62 -6.83
CA LEU A 242 -2.10 -26.40 -7.90
C LEU A 242 -2.90 -27.71 -7.93
N GLU A 243 -3.98 -27.76 -7.15
CA GLU A 243 -4.76 -28.97 -6.92
C GLU A 243 -5.01 -29.66 -8.25
N GLY A 244 -4.46 -30.85 -8.44
CA GLY A 244 -4.75 -31.76 -9.53
C GLY A 244 -4.04 -31.48 -10.85
N LYS A 245 -3.12 -30.53 -10.98
CA LYS A 245 -2.46 -30.22 -12.26
C LYS A 245 -1.01 -30.73 -12.27
N LYS A 246 -0.82 -31.91 -12.86
CA LYS A 246 0.50 -32.37 -13.32
C LYS A 246 1.05 -31.34 -14.30
N HIS A 247 2.35 -31.02 -14.18
CA HIS A 247 3.16 -30.17 -15.08
C HIS A 247 2.41 -29.66 -16.31
N LEU A 248 1.69 -28.55 -16.16
CA LEU A 248 1.18 -27.81 -17.30
C LEU A 248 2.35 -27.09 -17.96
N GLU A 249 2.47 -27.16 -19.26
CA GLU A 249 3.36 -26.27 -19.99
C GLU A 249 3.04 -24.82 -19.63
N LYS A 250 4.06 -23.97 -19.62
CA LYS A 250 3.98 -22.58 -19.07
C LYS A 250 2.79 -21.78 -19.64
N ASN A 251 2.41 -22.00 -20.89
CA ASN A 251 1.25 -21.38 -21.53
C ASN A 251 -0.08 -21.87 -20.94
N ASP A 252 -0.18 -23.16 -20.63
CA ASP A 252 -1.37 -23.75 -20.01
C ASP A 252 -1.52 -23.32 -18.54
N TYR A 253 -0.40 -23.10 -17.84
CA TYR A 253 -0.41 -22.51 -16.49
C TYR A 253 -0.92 -21.06 -16.50
N ILE A 254 -0.49 -20.25 -17.47
CA ILE A 254 -0.95 -18.86 -17.63
C ILE A 254 -2.45 -18.83 -17.95
N LEU A 255 -2.90 -19.68 -18.87
CA LEU A 255 -4.31 -19.83 -19.24
C LEU A 255 -5.16 -20.33 -18.07
N ALA A 256 -4.65 -21.29 -17.30
CA ALA A 256 -5.33 -21.82 -16.12
C ALA A 256 -5.42 -20.76 -15.00
N LYS A 257 -4.35 -19.96 -14.77
CA LYS A 257 -4.39 -18.82 -13.83
C LYS A 257 -5.35 -17.75 -14.29
N GLN A 258 -5.41 -17.43 -15.56
CA GLN A 258 -6.36 -16.47 -16.10
C GLN A 258 -7.81 -16.98 -15.96
N ALA A 259 -8.05 -18.27 -16.18
CA ALA A 259 -9.37 -18.89 -15.98
C ALA A 259 -9.78 -18.89 -14.49
N GLU A 260 -8.83 -19.17 -13.58
CA GLU A 260 -9.05 -19.10 -12.13
C GLU A 260 -9.35 -17.65 -11.65
N GLU A 261 -8.64 -16.66 -12.19
CA GLU A 261 -8.93 -15.25 -11.92
C GLU A 261 -10.29 -14.81 -12.46
N ILE A 262 -10.70 -15.31 -13.64
CA ILE A 262 -12.03 -15.07 -14.23
C ILE A 262 -13.11 -15.67 -13.31
N ALA A 263 -12.97 -16.94 -12.94
CA ALA A 263 -13.93 -17.61 -12.05
C ALA A 263 -14.03 -16.91 -10.69
N ASN A 264 -12.90 -16.53 -10.08
CA ASN A 264 -12.89 -15.77 -8.82
C ASN A 264 -13.53 -14.38 -8.96
N ASN A 265 -13.39 -13.72 -10.11
CA ASN A 265 -14.03 -12.44 -10.37
C ASN A 265 -15.53 -12.58 -10.62
N GLU A 266 -15.96 -13.66 -11.29
CA GLU A 266 -17.37 -14.01 -11.47
C GLU A 266 -18.04 -14.33 -10.14
N ASP A 267 -17.42 -15.16 -9.27
CA ASP A 267 -17.90 -15.45 -7.92
C ASP A 267 -17.97 -14.18 -7.05
N ARG A 268 -16.99 -13.28 -7.23
CA ARG A 268 -16.97 -12.00 -6.53
C ARG A 268 -18.05 -11.06 -7.02
N LEU A 269 -18.33 -11.03 -8.32
CA LEU A 269 -19.44 -10.28 -8.91
C LEU A 269 -20.78 -10.80 -8.41
N GLN A 270 -20.98 -12.11 -8.42
CA GLN A 270 -22.19 -12.75 -7.91
C GLN A 270 -22.38 -12.49 -6.41
N SER A 271 -21.30 -12.57 -5.61
CA SER A 271 -21.32 -12.21 -4.19
C SER A 271 -21.64 -10.73 -3.95
N LEU A 272 -21.16 -9.84 -4.84
CA LEU A 272 -21.48 -8.43 -4.77
C LEU A 272 -22.92 -8.16 -5.19
N GLU A 273 -23.47 -8.86 -6.17
CA GLU A 273 -24.87 -8.77 -6.57
C GLU A 273 -25.81 -9.20 -5.47
N LEU A 274 -25.52 -10.33 -4.79
CA LEU A 274 -26.27 -10.77 -3.61
C LEU A 274 -26.19 -9.76 -2.44
N LYS A 275 -25.00 -9.19 -2.21
CA LYS A 275 -24.84 -8.13 -1.19
C LYS A 275 -25.58 -6.85 -1.51
N ILE A 276 -25.82 -6.56 -2.80
CA ILE A 276 -26.65 -5.40 -3.20
C ILE A 276 -28.10 -5.64 -2.90
N GLU A 277 -28.61 -6.82 -3.20
CA GLU A 277 -29.97 -7.20 -2.91
C GLU A 277 -30.22 -7.16 -1.39
N ASP A 278 -29.27 -7.63 -0.59
CA ASP A 278 -29.28 -7.49 0.87
C ASP A 278 -29.16 -6.02 1.33
N ILE A 279 -28.33 -5.19 0.69
CA ILE A 279 -28.17 -3.76 1.00
C ILE A 279 -29.42 -2.98 0.61
N GLU A 280 -30.10 -3.34 -0.46
CA GLU A 280 -31.40 -2.73 -0.82
C GLU A 280 -32.44 -2.94 0.28
N ASN A 281 -32.50 -4.12 0.85
CA ASN A 281 -33.37 -4.44 1.99
C ASN A 281 -32.88 -3.81 3.30
N PHE A 282 -31.57 -3.71 3.49
CA PHE A 282 -30.97 -3.16 4.71
C PHE A 282 -30.89 -1.63 4.73
N SER A 283 -30.88 -0.96 3.55
CA SER A 283 -30.76 0.49 3.46
C SER A 283 -31.94 1.23 4.05
N GLU A 284 -33.15 0.68 3.95
CA GLU A 284 -34.35 1.25 4.54
C GLU A 284 -34.33 1.17 6.08
N GLU A 285 -33.87 0.05 6.65
CA GLU A 285 -33.73 -0.09 8.11
C GLU A 285 -32.64 0.80 8.68
N VAL A 286 -31.47 0.85 8.05
CA VAL A 286 -30.35 1.70 8.48
C VAL A 286 -30.71 3.19 8.37
N ALA A 287 -31.39 3.61 7.28
CA ALA A 287 -31.86 4.96 7.13
C ALA A 287 -32.88 5.36 8.18
N LYS A 288 -33.77 4.42 8.56
CA LYS A 288 -34.75 4.63 9.62
C LYS A 288 -34.09 4.82 10.99
N VAL A 289 -33.13 3.96 11.34
CA VAL A 289 -32.38 4.06 12.61
C VAL A 289 -31.51 5.31 12.65
N ALA A 290 -30.85 5.67 11.55
CA ALA A 290 -30.04 6.88 11.45
C ALA A 290 -30.88 8.16 11.59
N TYR A 291 -32.06 8.18 10.96
CA TYR A 291 -32.98 9.29 11.10
C TYR A 291 -33.53 9.42 12.53
N GLU A 292 -33.94 8.31 13.16
CA GLU A 292 -34.39 8.32 14.55
C GLU A 292 -33.31 8.85 15.50
N LYS A 293 -32.07 8.39 15.33
CA LYS A 293 -30.94 8.84 16.15
C LYS A 293 -30.61 10.32 15.92
N ALA A 294 -30.63 10.78 14.68
CA ALA A 294 -30.43 12.19 14.35
C ALA A 294 -31.53 13.08 14.97
N CYS A 295 -32.78 12.62 14.93
CA CYS A 295 -33.90 13.31 15.57
C CYS A 295 -33.74 13.41 17.09
N GLU A 296 -33.28 12.33 17.75
CA GLU A 296 -32.97 12.35 19.18
C GLU A 296 -31.89 13.39 19.52
N VAL A 297 -30.78 13.34 18.81
CA VAL A 297 -29.64 14.25 19.04
C VAL A 297 -30.04 15.71 18.81
N VAL A 298 -30.76 16.00 17.69
CA VAL A 298 -31.24 17.36 17.41
C VAL A 298 -32.24 17.84 18.45
N ALA A 299 -33.14 16.95 18.89
CA ALA A 299 -34.10 17.31 19.93
C ALA A 299 -33.43 17.57 21.29
N GLU A 300 -32.39 16.82 21.64
CA GLU A 300 -31.59 17.03 22.86
C GLU A 300 -30.76 18.31 22.80
N GLU A 301 -30.06 18.55 21.68
CA GLU A 301 -29.27 19.76 21.45
C GLU A 301 -30.13 21.05 21.48
N VAL A 302 -31.25 21.03 20.77
CA VAL A 302 -32.19 22.18 20.81
C VAL A 302 -32.77 22.35 22.20
N ARG A 303 -32.97 21.25 22.93
CA ARG A 303 -33.39 21.27 24.33
C ARG A 303 -32.36 21.92 25.24
N ALA A 304 -31.09 21.59 25.04
CA ALA A 304 -29.96 22.13 25.81
C ALA A 304 -29.73 23.60 25.50
N MET A 305 -29.55 23.95 24.20
CA MET A 305 -29.23 25.32 23.77
C MET A 305 -30.29 26.37 24.19
N THR A 306 -31.59 26.05 23.98
CA THR A 306 -32.69 27.04 24.24
C THR A 306 -32.89 27.38 25.71
N ILE A 307 -32.24 26.65 26.63
CA ILE A 307 -32.42 26.88 28.07
C ILE A 307 -31.25 27.52 28.71
N GLU A 308 -30.05 27.00 28.43
CA GLU A 308 -28.84 27.47 29.10
C GLU A 308 -28.49 28.88 28.67
N GLU A 309 -28.69 29.24 27.38
CA GLU A 309 -28.44 30.62 26.91
C GLU A 309 -29.49 31.62 27.41
N ASP A 310 -30.78 31.36 27.19
CA ASP A 310 -31.85 32.33 27.56
C ASP A 310 -31.98 32.52 29.07
N VAL A 311 -31.93 31.43 29.82
CA VAL A 311 -31.94 31.48 31.29
C VAL A 311 -30.67 32.10 31.82
N GLY A 312 -29.48 31.75 31.24
CA GLY A 312 -28.19 32.29 31.58
C GLY A 312 -28.12 33.82 31.37
N ILE A 313 -28.68 34.33 30.27
CA ILE A 313 -28.76 35.79 29.99
C ILE A 313 -29.59 36.48 31.04
N VAL A 314 -30.78 35.94 31.39
CA VAL A 314 -31.68 36.54 32.35
C VAL A 314 -31.09 36.46 33.78
N GLU A 315 -30.45 35.35 34.15
CA GLU A 315 -29.77 35.22 35.44
C GLU A 315 -28.53 36.13 35.56
N ALA A 316 -27.74 36.26 34.49
CA ALA A 316 -26.63 37.21 34.45
C ALA A 316 -27.11 38.66 34.61
N TYR A 317 -28.23 39.04 33.99
CA TYR A 317 -28.82 40.34 34.18
C TYR A 317 -29.38 40.50 35.57
N LYS A 318 -30.03 39.48 36.18
CA LYS A 318 -30.46 39.46 37.57
C LYS A 318 -29.27 39.72 38.53
N GLY A 319 -28.15 39.05 38.31
CA GLY A 319 -26.93 39.31 39.06
C GLY A 319 -26.44 40.77 38.96
N ARG A 320 -26.51 41.38 37.77
CA ARG A 320 -26.19 42.82 37.62
C ARG A 320 -27.13 43.72 38.38
N VAL A 321 -28.41 43.36 38.52
CA VAL A 321 -29.40 44.08 39.35
C VAL A 321 -29.05 43.91 40.82
N GLU A 322 -28.75 42.71 41.26
CA GLU A 322 -28.39 42.41 42.66
C GLU A 322 -27.15 43.15 43.11
N PHE A 323 -26.14 43.28 42.27
CA PHE A 323 -24.86 43.95 42.56
C PHE A 323 -24.83 45.47 42.19
N ASP A 324 -25.97 46.10 42.01
CA ASP A 324 -26.12 47.52 41.66
C ASP A 324 -25.42 47.96 40.34
N LYS A 325 -25.18 47.00 39.43
CA LYS A 325 -24.51 47.23 38.12
C LYS A 325 -25.50 47.47 36.96
N ALA A 326 -26.81 47.43 37.22
CA ALA A 326 -27.86 47.54 36.20
C ALA A 326 -28.52 48.93 36.17
N GLY A 327 -28.08 49.92 36.96
CA GLY A 327 -28.65 51.29 36.95
C GLY A 327 -30.06 51.40 37.52
N ILE A 328 -30.58 50.39 38.22
CA ILE A 328 -31.91 50.37 38.82
C ILE A 328 -31.88 51.04 40.21
N LYS A 329 -32.83 51.99 40.45
CA LYS A 329 -32.96 52.64 41.74
C LYS A 329 -33.18 51.65 42.90
N LYS A 330 -32.52 51.85 44.04
CA LYS A 330 -32.53 50.93 45.19
C LYS A 330 -33.93 50.44 45.59
N GLY A 331 -34.93 51.35 45.58
CA GLY A 331 -36.30 51.04 45.98
C GLY A 331 -37.04 50.07 44.97
N ASN A 332 -36.60 50.05 43.73
CA ASN A 332 -37.22 49.20 42.69
C ASN A 332 -36.51 47.82 42.48
N LYS A 333 -35.37 47.66 43.17
CA LYS A 333 -34.54 46.47 43.04
C LYS A 333 -35.25 45.15 43.41
N PRO A 334 -36.01 45.07 44.54
CA PRO A 334 -36.72 43.84 44.90
C PRO A 334 -37.78 43.46 43.88
N PHE A 335 -38.43 44.46 43.27
CA PHE A 335 -39.46 44.27 42.26
C PHE A 335 -38.85 43.77 40.92
N ALA A 336 -37.72 44.33 40.52
CA ALA A 336 -36.99 43.91 39.34
C ALA A 336 -36.51 42.48 39.43
N ILE A 337 -35.94 42.07 40.60
CA ILE A 337 -35.51 40.69 40.85
C ILE A 337 -36.69 39.73 40.73
N LYS A 338 -37.83 40.06 41.33
CA LYS A 338 -39.05 39.22 41.28
C LYS A 338 -39.60 39.05 39.87
N ILE A 339 -39.49 40.10 39.02
CA ILE A 339 -39.88 40.02 37.61
C ILE A 339 -38.91 39.07 36.86
N LEU A 340 -37.60 39.20 37.06
CA LEU A 340 -36.59 38.37 36.44
C LEU A 340 -36.71 36.89 36.83
N GLU A 341 -37.00 36.61 38.08
CA GLU A 341 -37.31 35.24 38.54
C GLU A 341 -38.54 34.68 37.87
N ARG A 342 -39.58 35.50 37.68
CA ARG A 342 -40.77 35.09 36.95
C ARG A 342 -40.50 34.84 35.48
N VAL A 343 -39.61 35.63 34.86
CA VAL A 343 -39.19 35.42 33.44
C VAL A 343 -38.43 34.10 33.35
N VAL A 344 -37.47 33.79 34.23
CA VAL A 344 -36.77 32.51 34.27
C VAL A 344 -37.76 31.34 34.43
N GLU A 345 -38.77 31.48 35.28
CA GLU A 345 -39.79 30.46 35.48
C GLU A 345 -40.63 30.25 34.22
N LEU A 346 -40.99 31.31 33.53
CA LEU A 346 -41.74 31.26 32.24
C LEU A 346 -40.91 30.65 31.11
N LEU A 347 -39.60 30.97 31.02
CA LEU A 347 -38.70 30.36 30.06
C LEU A 347 -38.59 28.82 30.31
N LYS A 348 -38.42 28.44 31.58
CA LYS A 348 -38.38 27.00 31.96
C LYS A 348 -39.72 26.27 31.68
N ARG A 349 -40.85 26.93 31.83
CA ARG A 349 -42.17 26.38 31.50
C ARG A 349 -42.45 26.37 29.98
N GLY A 350 -42.03 27.42 29.28
CA GLY A 350 -42.19 27.52 27.80
C GLY A 350 -41.41 26.45 27.04
N LYS A 351 -40.31 25.98 27.61
CA LYS A 351 -39.49 24.88 27.10
C LYS A 351 -40.30 23.64 26.69
N GLY A 352 -41.17 23.19 27.59
CA GLY A 352 -41.93 21.96 27.35
C GLY A 352 -42.87 22.05 26.13
N ALA A 353 -43.36 23.25 25.78
CA ALA A 353 -44.23 23.50 24.65
C ALA A 353 -43.46 23.56 23.32
N ILE A 354 -42.28 24.18 23.30
CA ILE A 354 -41.40 24.28 22.12
C ILE A 354 -40.79 22.92 21.82
N SER A 355 -40.24 22.26 22.84
CA SER A 355 -39.66 20.93 22.72
C SER A 355 -40.68 19.91 22.20
N LYS A 356 -41.90 19.91 22.74
CA LYS A 356 -42.98 19.05 22.23
C LYS A 356 -43.39 19.34 20.79
N LYS A 357 -43.37 20.63 20.36
CA LYS A 357 -43.64 20.99 18.96
C LYS A 357 -42.55 20.50 18.01
N ILE A 358 -41.26 20.62 18.42
CA ILE A 358 -40.13 20.14 17.63
C ILE A 358 -40.19 18.60 17.58
N GLU A 359 -40.35 17.94 18.70
CA GLU A 359 -40.47 16.48 18.80
C GLU A 359 -41.62 15.95 17.94
N LYS A 360 -42.76 16.64 17.94
CA LYS A 360 -43.90 16.31 17.08
C LYS A 360 -43.60 16.52 15.60
N ALA A 361 -42.87 17.57 15.23
CA ALA A 361 -42.50 17.83 13.83
C ALA A 361 -41.46 16.82 13.33
N LEU A 362 -40.51 16.39 14.17
CA LEU A 362 -39.50 15.38 13.85
C LEU A 362 -40.07 13.96 13.78
N THR A 363 -41.08 13.67 14.61
CA THR A 363 -41.75 12.34 14.66
C THR A 363 -42.98 12.21 13.81
N ASP A 364 -43.36 13.29 13.09
CA ASP A 364 -44.49 13.25 12.14
C ASP A 364 -44.28 12.14 11.09
N PRO A 365 -45.24 11.18 10.95
CA PRO A 365 -45.07 10.02 10.08
C PRO A 365 -44.78 10.36 8.62
N ALA A 366 -45.37 11.45 8.10
CA ALA A 366 -45.16 11.85 6.72
C ALA A 366 -43.76 12.44 6.50
N SER A 367 -43.30 13.30 7.40
CA SER A 367 -41.94 13.86 7.40
C SER A 367 -40.87 12.78 7.63
N LYS A 368 -41.12 11.86 8.57
CA LYS A 368 -40.25 10.72 8.85
C LYS A 368 -40.10 9.86 7.60
N LYS A 369 -41.21 9.47 6.96
CA LYS A 369 -41.18 8.63 5.75
C LYS A 369 -40.41 9.33 4.63
N LYS A 370 -40.69 10.58 4.33
CA LYS A 370 -40.03 11.36 3.28
C LYS A 370 -38.50 11.44 3.50
N ASN A 371 -38.08 11.77 4.70
CA ASN A 371 -36.64 11.92 5.02
C ASN A 371 -35.91 10.57 5.03
N THR A 372 -36.57 9.50 5.48
CA THR A 372 -36.04 8.14 5.44
C THR A 372 -35.86 7.66 4.00
N ASP A 373 -36.85 7.87 3.15
CA ASP A 373 -36.82 7.54 1.71
C ASP A 373 -35.71 8.33 0.98
N GLU A 374 -35.52 9.59 1.32
CA GLU A 374 -34.45 10.44 0.75
C GLU A 374 -33.06 9.97 1.16
N ILE A 375 -32.84 9.66 2.44
CA ILE A 375 -31.57 9.10 2.97
C ILE A 375 -31.27 7.74 2.34
N ALA A 376 -32.27 6.86 2.26
CA ALA A 376 -32.15 5.57 1.61
C ALA A 376 -31.79 5.71 0.13
N GLY A 377 -32.43 6.65 -0.57
CA GLY A 377 -32.15 6.96 -1.97
C GLY A 377 -30.71 7.44 -2.22
N ILE A 378 -30.18 8.31 -1.36
CA ILE A 378 -28.80 8.78 -1.44
C ILE A 378 -27.80 7.64 -1.19
N ALA A 379 -28.04 6.82 -0.17
CA ALA A 379 -27.21 5.67 0.14
C ALA A 379 -27.19 4.65 -1.01
N LYS A 380 -28.36 4.32 -1.56
CA LYS A 380 -28.53 3.43 -2.71
C LYS A 380 -27.82 3.96 -3.95
N ALA A 381 -27.95 5.24 -4.27
CA ALA A 381 -27.28 5.87 -5.42
C ALA A 381 -25.74 5.81 -5.28
N SER A 382 -25.21 6.03 -4.09
CA SER A 382 -23.76 5.94 -3.82
C SER A 382 -23.21 4.53 -4.00
N VAL A 383 -23.95 3.51 -3.54
CA VAL A 383 -23.54 2.10 -3.68
C VAL A 383 -23.63 1.66 -5.14
N LEU A 384 -24.72 2.02 -5.84
CA LEU A 384 -24.89 1.70 -7.25
C LEU A 384 -23.84 2.37 -8.16
N ALA A 385 -23.41 3.60 -7.85
CA ALA A 385 -22.36 4.29 -8.58
C ALA A 385 -21.00 3.55 -8.46
N LYS A 386 -20.61 3.14 -7.26
CA LYS A 386 -19.37 2.36 -7.03
C LYS A 386 -19.41 1.01 -7.74
N LEU A 387 -20.54 0.37 -7.79
CA LEU A 387 -20.74 -0.89 -8.49
C LEU A 387 -20.66 -0.76 -9.98
N LYS A 388 -21.25 0.29 -10.54
CA LYS A 388 -21.17 0.57 -11.96
C LYS A 388 -19.71 0.79 -12.37
N GLU A 389 -18.96 1.53 -11.57
CA GLU A 389 -17.52 1.73 -11.78
C GLU A 389 -16.74 0.40 -11.75
N GLN A 390 -17.03 -0.49 -10.80
CA GLN A 390 -16.40 -1.80 -10.74
C GLN A 390 -16.79 -2.71 -11.92
N LYS A 391 -18.07 -2.70 -12.34
CA LYS A 391 -18.52 -3.44 -13.54
C LYS A 391 -17.85 -2.92 -14.81
N GLU A 392 -17.69 -1.60 -14.96
CA GLU A 392 -16.99 -1.00 -16.09
C GLU A 392 -15.49 -1.39 -16.11
N GLN A 393 -14.82 -1.43 -14.95
CA GLN A 393 -13.44 -1.88 -14.85
C GLN A 393 -13.27 -3.36 -15.23
N VAL A 394 -14.20 -4.23 -14.82
CA VAL A 394 -14.19 -5.65 -15.20
C VAL A 394 -14.44 -5.80 -16.69
N ALA A 395 -15.42 -5.14 -17.26
CA ALA A 395 -15.74 -5.18 -18.70
C ALA A 395 -14.57 -4.66 -19.55
N LEU A 396 -13.87 -3.61 -19.11
CA LEU A 396 -12.69 -3.09 -19.79
C LEU A 396 -11.53 -4.10 -19.78
N ALA A 397 -11.35 -4.80 -18.66
CA ALA A 397 -10.37 -5.86 -18.53
C ALA A 397 -10.70 -7.06 -19.43
N GLU A 398 -11.97 -7.40 -19.60
CA GLU A 398 -12.45 -8.46 -20.53
C GLU A 398 -12.25 -8.06 -21.99
N GLN A 399 -12.61 -6.84 -22.41
CA GLN A 399 -12.39 -6.35 -23.77
C GLN A 399 -10.90 -6.31 -24.15
N GLN A 400 -10.01 -5.95 -23.21
CA GLN A 400 -8.57 -5.99 -23.43
C GLN A 400 -8.05 -7.44 -23.59
N ARG A 401 -8.75 -8.42 -23.05
CA ARG A 401 -8.45 -9.87 -23.20
C ARG A 401 -8.93 -10.44 -24.53
N GLU A 402 -10.13 -10.07 -24.99
CA GLU A 402 -10.69 -10.51 -26.28
C GLU A 402 -9.89 -9.98 -27.49
N GLN A 403 -9.29 -8.80 -27.36
CA GLN A 403 -8.42 -8.23 -28.40
C GLN A 403 -7.03 -8.89 -28.49
N THR A 404 -6.75 -9.88 -27.64
CA THR A 404 -5.52 -10.68 -27.74
C THR A 404 -5.86 -11.97 -28.50
N PRO A 405 -5.59 -12.08 -29.82
CA PRO A 405 -6.05 -13.21 -30.61
C PRO A 405 -5.32 -14.48 -30.20
N VAL A 406 -6.04 -15.40 -29.59
CA VAL A 406 -5.63 -16.82 -29.50
C VAL A 406 -5.72 -17.38 -30.90
N LYS A 407 -4.59 -17.44 -31.63
CA LYS A 407 -4.54 -18.23 -32.86
C LYS A 407 -4.66 -19.69 -32.45
N LYS A 408 -5.85 -20.26 -32.73
CA LYS A 408 -6.03 -21.72 -32.78
C LYS A 408 -5.09 -22.29 -33.87
N LYS A 409 -4.28 -23.27 -33.50
CA LYS A 409 -3.82 -24.33 -34.40
C LYS A 409 -4.68 -25.54 -34.15
#